data_8c8486b01224c83ea8c210ec53af117f
#
_entry.id   8c8486b01224c83ea8c210ec53af117f
#
_cell.length_a   1.000
_cell.length_b   1.000
_cell.length_c   1.000
_cell.angle_alpha   90.00
_cell.angle_beta   90.00
_cell.angle_gamma   90.00
#
_symmetry.space_group_name_H-M   'P 1'
#
loop_
_entity.id
_entity.type
_entity.pdbx_description
1 polymer ?
#
loop_
_entity_poly.entity_id
_entity_poly.type
_entity_poly.pdbx_seq_one_letter_code
_entity_poly.pdbx_strand_id
1 'polypeptide(L)'
;MKAKSKKYTGCILFSLMFFLTGATKIFAQQDTASRYHVAVFLPLYLDSAFDAGGNYRFDQNFPKYLNPGLEFYEGLHLAMDSLVKSGTPLDITVYDTRSTTRTLRQVLDEPVFDSTQMIIGYVNLTELRLLSREARVRDIPFINVNFPNDGGITNNSQFVILNSTLKSHFEAVYKFIQRNWATSNILYLKKSGGQEDRIKKDFGDIEKNTRWVPLQMKEIGLDNPVNPAQVLPYLDSNTKNIILVGSLDENYGRQVCTQLATLCKTYPMKVFGMPTWDGIDFSGPEYTDLEIYYTTPFYSNPNDSLVSFIQQYFKNRFYSRPSDMVYRGYETILHFGQLLVANQGKLNGSIGERKFKIFNDFDIQPVFLNSQNPTLDYLENKKLYFIKKVNGNVVAVY
;
A
#
# COMPACT_ATOMS: atom_id res chain seq x y z
N MET A 1 45.47 15.05 -84.38
CA MET A 1 44.10 15.60 -84.30
C MET A 1 43.71 15.82 -82.88
N LYS A 2 43.49 17.08 -82.54
CA LYS A 2 43.06 17.55 -81.21
C LYS A 2 41.58 17.26 -81.03
N ALA A 3 41.16 16.91 -79.81
CA ALA A 3 40.22 17.71 -79.04
C ALA A 3 39.25 16.92 -78.19
N LYS A 4 38.97 17.51 -77.00
CA LYS A 4 37.77 17.52 -76.21
C LYS A 4 37.62 16.41 -75.11
N SER A 5 38.25 16.68 -74.05
CA SER A 5 37.87 16.11 -72.72
C SER A 5 38.10 17.15 -71.63
N LYS A 6 37.25 18.16 -71.52
CA LYS A 6 37.25 19.14 -70.42
C LYS A 6 35.88 19.78 -70.21
N LYS A 7 34.82 18.99 -69.96
CA LYS A 7 33.53 19.58 -69.61
C LYS A 7 32.68 18.78 -68.60
N TYR A 8 33.15 17.67 -68.03
CA TYR A 8 32.34 16.86 -67.08
C TYR A 8 32.86 16.82 -65.63
N THR A 9 34.02 17.41 -65.32
CA THR A 9 34.62 17.38 -63.98
C THR A 9 34.03 18.45 -63.05
N GLY A 10 33.41 19.50 -63.60
CA GLY A 10 32.84 20.59 -62.84
C GLY A 10 31.45 20.30 -62.26
N CYS A 11 30.65 19.48 -62.92
CA CYS A 11 29.30 19.17 -62.46
C CYS A 11 29.25 18.10 -61.33
N ILE A 12 30.24 17.22 -61.27
CA ILE A 12 30.29 16.16 -60.26
C ILE A 12 30.74 16.71 -58.86
N LEU A 13 31.63 17.70 -58.86
CA LEU A 13 32.07 18.36 -57.65
C LEU A 13 30.96 19.24 -56.97
N PHE A 14 30.12 19.84 -57.83
CA PHE A 14 29.01 20.69 -57.35
C PHE A 14 27.83 19.84 -56.73
N SER A 15 27.61 18.65 -57.31
CA SER A 15 26.59 17.70 -56.80
C SER A 15 27.03 17.03 -55.49
N LEU A 16 28.34 16.78 -55.27
CA LEU A 16 28.83 16.21 -54.00
C LEU A 16 28.87 17.22 -52.86
N MET A 17 29.00 18.53 -53.16
CA MET A 17 29.02 19.57 -52.13
C MET A 17 27.60 19.91 -51.62
N PHE A 18 26.54 19.62 -52.39
CA PHE A 18 25.14 19.81 -51.97
C PHE A 18 24.63 18.66 -51.07
N PHE A 19 25.25 17.47 -51.15
CA PHE A 19 24.91 16.33 -50.29
C PHE A 19 25.59 16.38 -48.89
N LEU A 20 26.66 17.14 -48.73
CA LEU A 20 27.39 17.30 -47.48
C LEU A 20 26.82 18.39 -46.56
N THR A 21 25.98 19.30 -47.05
CA THR A 21 25.33 20.33 -46.25
C THR A 21 23.95 19.94 -45.75
N GLY A 22 23.40 18.79 -46.21
CA GLY A 22 22.11 18.25 -45.77
C GLY A 22 22.18 17.31 -44.57
N ALA A 23 23.39 16.87 -44.17
CA ALA A 23 23.55 15.83 -43.14
C ALA A 23 23.79 16.36 -41.69
N THR A 24 23.78 17.69 -41.47
CA THR A 24 24.10 18.26 -40.14
C THR A 24 22.90 18.83 -39.39
N LYS A 25 21.67 18.46 -39.75
CA LYS A 25 20.47 18.88 -38.99
C LYS A 25 19.60 17.74 -38.46
N ILE A 26 20.14 16.55 -38.27
CA ILE A 26 19.37 15.42 -37.68
C ILE A 26 19.91 15.01 -36.28
N PHE A 27 20.74 15.81 -35.65
CA PHE A 27 21.15 15.56 -34.28
C PHE A 27 20.89 16.78 -33.43
N ALA A 28 19.64 17.07 -33.12
CA ALA A 28 19.22 17.84 -31.93
C ALA A 28 17.71 18.06 -31.93
N GLN A 29 16.95 17.00 -31.98
CA GLN A 29 15.67 16.98 -31.31
C GLN A 29 15.72 15.77 -30.37
N GLN A 30 16.54 15.89 -29.36
CA GLN A 30 16.21 15.24 -28.10
C GLN A 30 14.86 15.84 -27.73
N ASP A 31 13.79 15.10 -28.02
CA ASP A 31 12.50 15.35 -27.42
C ASP A 31 12.77 15.47 -25.90
N THR A 32 12.83 16.68 -25.41
CA THR A 32 12.71 16.93 -23.98
C THR A 32 11.25 16.61 -23.67
N ALA A 33 10.91 15.32 -23.68
CA ALA A 33 9.64 14.86 -23.20
C ALA A 33 9.46 15.52 -21.82
N SER A 34 8.45 16.36 -21.70
CA SER A 34 8.14 17.03 -20.44
C SER A 34 8.09 15.97 -19.35
N ARG A 35 8.99 16.05 -18.38
CA ARG A 35 9.01 15.11 -17.25
C ARG A 35 7.90 15.47 -16.29
N TYR A 36 7.24 14.45 -15.76
CA TYR A 36 6.19 14.64 -14.77
C TYR A 36 6.78 14.58 -13.36
N HIS A 37 6.48 15.59 -12.54
CA HIS A 37 7.06 15.74 -11.21
C HIS A 37 6.21 15.06 -10.14
N VAL A 38 6.84 14.19 -9.34
CA VAL A 38 6.23 13.48 -8.23
C VAL A 38 6.97 13.83 -6.94
N ALA A 39 6.25 14.34 -5.95
CA ALA A 39 6.79 14.61 -4.61
C ALA A 39 6.49 13.44 -3.68
N VAL A 40 7.51 12.86 -3.07
CA VAL A 40 7.40 11.73 -2.14
C VAL A 40 7.83 12.15 -0.75
N PHE A 41 6.96 12.01 0.23
CA PHE A 41 7.17 12.40 1.62
C PHE A 41 7.35 11.17 2.50
N LEU A 42 8.52 11.02 3.12
CA LEU A 42 8.91 9.86 3.92
C LEU A 42 9.52 10.25 5.26
N PRO A 43 9.31 9.48 6.34
CA PRO A 43 9.97 9.71 7.63
C PRO A 43 11.39 9.10 7.62
N LEU A 44 12.35 9.78 6.96
CA LEU A 44 13.72 9.28 6.80
C LEU A 44 14.60 9.57 8.01
N TYR A 45 14.30 10.63 8.80
CA TYR A 45 15.07 11.03 9.98
C TYR A 45 16.55 11.31 9.69
N LEU A 46 16.88 11.87 8.54
CA LEU A 46 18.26 12.08 8.11
C LEU A 46 19.05 12.92 9.11
N ASP A 47 18.47 14.03 9.60
CA ASP A 47 19.13 14.92 10.58
C ASP A 47 19.36 14.24 11.95
N SER A 48 18.60 13.18 12.26
CA SER A 48 18.78 12.38 13.47
C SER A 48 19.77 11.23 13.27
N ALA A 49 19.83 10.66 12.07
CA ALA A 49 20.68 9.54 11.72
C ALA A 49 22.14 9.95 11.44
N PHE A 50 22.35 11.17 10.94
CA PHE A 50 23.66 11.67 10.56
C PHE A 50 24.00 12.97 11.31
N ASP A 51 25.29 13.21 11.56
CA ASP A 51 25.79 14.47 12.09
C ASP A 51 26.02 15.52 10.97
N ALA A 52 26.44 16.72 11.34
CA ALA A 52 26.73 17.79 10.37
C ALA A 52 27.89 17.45 9.41
N GLY A 53 28.73 16.49 9.75
CA GLY A 53 29.80 15.97 8.91
C GLY A 53 29.36 14.82 7.99
N GLY A 54 28.09 14.40 8.06
CA GLY A 54 27.55 13.26 7.31
C GLY A 54 27.91 11.89 7.91
N ASN A 55 28.44 11.83 9.14
CA ASN A 55 28.74 10.56 9.79
C ASN A 55 27.49 9.99 10.45
N TYR A 56 27.32 8.66 10.33
CA TYR A 56 26.23 7.94 10.98
C TYR A 56 26.40 7.94 12.51
N ARG A 57 25.33 8.28 13.25
CA ARG A 57 25.41 8.51 14.72
C ARG A 57 25.26 7.27 15.58
N PHE A 58 24.81 6.14 15.04
CA PHE A 58 24.41 4.97 15.83
C PHE A 58 25.38 3.80 15.71
N ASP A 59 26.58 4.01 15.20
CA ASP A 59 27.63 3.01 15.00
C ASP A 59 27.11 1.73 14.31
N GLN A 60 27.15 0.60 15.01
CA GLN A 60 26.63 -0.69 14.49
C GLN A 60 25.16 -0.92 14.81
N ASN A 61 24.51 -0.05 15.59
CA ASN A 61 23.11 -0.17 15.93
C ASN A 61 22.25 0.54 14.89
N PHE A 62 21.18 -0.14 14.45
CA PHE A 62 20.20 0.47 13.56
C PHE A 62 18.87 0.66 14.29
N PRO A 63 18.46 1.92 14.59
CA PRO A 63 17.20 2.18 15.29
C PRO A 63 15.99 1.75 14.46
N LYS A 64 15.15 0.89 15.02
CA LYS A 64 13.98 0.31 14.31
C LYS A 64 12.99 1.35 13.77
N TYR A 65 12.92 2.54 14.37
CA TYR A 65 12.02 3.59 13.90
C TYR A 65 12.41 4.17 12.53
N LEU A 66 13.65 3.96 12.09
CA LEU A 66 14.11 4.37 10.75
C LEU A 66 13.60 3.41 9.65
N ASN A 67 13.37 2.13 9.99
CA ASN A 67 13.07 1.10 9.01
C ASN A 67 11.91 1.46 8.06
N PRO A 68 10.73 1.88 8.52
CA PRO A 68 9.58 1.99 7.62
C PRO A 68 9.79 3.02 6.50
N GLY A 69 10.41 4.16 6.82
CA GLY A 69 10.72 5.20 5.83
C GLY A 69 11.84 4.77 4.89
N LEU A 70 12.92 4.19 5.44
CA LEU A 70 14.05 3.72 4.66
C LEU A 70 13.67 2.57 3.73
N GLU A 71 12.94 1.59 4.21
CA GLU A 71 12.53 0.43 3.40
C GLU A 71 11.55 0.81 2.29
N PHE A 72 10.65 1.76 2.55
CA PHE A 72 9.83 2.33 1.48
C PHE A 72 10.69 3.04 0.44
N TYR A 73 11.69 3.81 0.88
CA TYR A 73 12.66 4.47 -0.01
C TYR A 73 13.45 3.48 -0.86
N GLU A 74 13.91 2.37 -0.30
CA GLU A 74 14.62 1.32 -1.05
C GLU A 74 13.72 0.69 -2.13
N GLY A 75 12.45 0.46 -1.81
CA GLY A 75 11.47 0.01 -2.81
C GLY A 75 11.26 1.04 -3.92
N LEU A 76 11.12 2.32 -3.56
CA LEU A 76 11.06 3.44 -4.51
C LEU A 76 12.29 3.48 -5.42
N HIS A 77 13.48 3.34 -4.86
CA HIS A 77 14.74 3.38 -5.60
C HIS A 77 14.80 2.26 -6.65
N LEU A 78 14.43 1.03 -6.28
CA LEU A 78 14.32 -0.09 -7.22
C LEU A 78 13.28 0.16 -8.34
N ALA A 79 12.16 0.81 -7.99
CA ALA A 79 11.15 1.21 -8.98
C ALA A 79 11.69 2.24 -9.96
N MET A 80 12.45 3.22 -9.48
CA MET A 80 13.10 4.22 -10.34
C MET A 80 14.06 3.58 -11.35
N ASP A 81 14.86 2.60 -10.94
CA ASP A 81 15.73 1.86 -11.85
C ASP A 81 14.92 1.20 -12.99
N SER A 82 13.75 0.69 -12.68
CA SER A 82 12.83 0.08 -13.66
C SER A 82 12.22 1.13 -14.59
N LEU A 83 11.81 2.27 -14.06
CA LEU A 83 11.24 3.38 -14.81
C LEU A 83 12.27 4.03 -15.75
N VAL A 84 13.50 4.20 -15.29
CA VAL A 84 14.61 4.72 -16.14
C VAL A 84 14.90 3.76 -17.29
N LYS A 85 14.97 2.45 -17.02
CA LYS A 85 15.19 1.43 -18.06
C LYS A 85 14.05 1.39 -19.11
N SER A 86 12.83 1.70 -18.71
CA SER A 86 11.67 1.78 -19.62
C SER A 86 11.53 3.14 -20.32
N GLY A 87 12.43 4.10 -20.04
CA GLY A 87 12.37 5.45 -20.61
C GLY A 87 11.16 6.27 -20.11
N THR A 88 10.61 5.95 -18.96
CA THR A 88 9.44 6.64 -18.39
C THR A 88 9.83 8.04 -17.91
N PRO A 89 9.21 9.13 -18.41
CA PRO A 89 9.66 10.50 -18.16
C PRO A 89 9.13 11.03 -16.82
N LEU A 90 9.65 10.49 -15.70
CA LEU A 90 9.33 10.94 -14.34
C LEU A 90 10.52 11.65 -13.71
N ASP A 91 10.21 12.64 -12.89
CA ASP A 91 11.12 13.33 -11.99
C ASP A 91 10.58 13.21 -10.57
N ILE A 92 11.29 12.47 -9.71
CA ILE A 92 10.81 12.11 -8.36
C ILE A 92 11.70 12.81 -7.35
N THR A 93 11.10 13.69 -6.55
CA THR A 93 11.77 14.34 -5.43
C THR A 93 11.30 13.74 -4.10
N VAL A 94 12.25 13.29 -3.29
CA VAL A 94 11.97 12.71 -1.97
C VAL A 94 12.27 13.75 -0.87
N TYR A 95 11.29 13.94 0.02
CA TYR A 95 11.36 14.86 1.15
C TYR A 95 11.30 14.09 2.47
N ASP A 96 12.24 14.43 3.38
CA ASP A 96 12.22 13.88 4.75
C ASP A 96 11.21 14.65 5.62
N THR A 97 10.12 13.99 6.02
CA THR A 97 9.10 14.59 6.90
C THR A 97 9.57 14.76 8.34
N ARG A 98 10.74 14.23 8.68
CA ARG A 98 11.37 14.32 10.01
C ARG A 98 12.58 15.23 10.02
N SER A 99 12.79 16.01 8.98
CA SER A 99 13.85 17.01 8.98
C SER A 99 13.62 18.06 10.07
N THR A 100 14.69 18.38 10.79
CA THR A 100 14.73 19.42 11.82
C THR A 100 15.19 20.78 11.25
N THR A 101 15.77 20.76 10.06
CA THR A 101 16.29 21.94 9.37
C THR A 101 15.32 22.52 8.35
N ARG A 102 14.40 21.71 7.82
CA ARG A 102 13.44 22.09 6.78
C ARG A 102 12.08 21.49 7.06
N THR A 103 11.16 22.28 7.51
CA THR A 103 9.80 21.85 7.84
C THR A 103 8.98 21.50 6.59
N LEU A 104 7.99 20.61 6.73
CA LEU A 104 7.06 20.26 5.66
C LEU A 104 6.39 21.50 5.04
N ARG A 105 6.01 22.49 5.85
CA ARG A 105 5.41 23.73 5.33
C ARG A 105 6.38 24.51 4.44
N GLN A 106 7.64 24.67 4.87
CA GLN A 106 8.65 25.34 4.03
C GLN A 106 8.82 24.64 2.68
N VAL A 107 8.81 23.30 2.65
CA VAL A 107 8.86 22.54 1.39
C VAL A 107 7.67 22.87 0.49
N LEU A 108 6.45 22.90 1.05
CA LEU A 108 5.22 23.16 0.29
C LEU A 108 5.11 24.60 -0.23
N ASP A 109 5.79 25.54 0.43
CA ASP A 109 5.83 26.96 0.04
C ASP A 109 6.92 27.27 -1.01
N GLU A 110 7.75 26.28 -1.41
CA GLU A 110 8.79 26.48 -2.41
C GLU A 110 8.24 26.51 -3.83
N PRO A 111 8.76 27.38 -4.71
CA PRO A 111 8.29 27.44 -6.11
C PRO A 111 8.45 26.14 -6.89
N VAL A 112 9.45 25.33 -6.57
CA VAL A 112 9.65 24.01 -7.23
C VAL A 112 8.47 23.06 -6.99
N PHE A 113 7.77 23.23 -5.87
CA PHE A 113 6.60 22.40 -5.56
C PHE A 113 5.39 22.73 -6.44
N ASP A 114 5.35 23.91 -7.08
CA ASP A 114 4.25 24.30 -7.98
C ASP A 114 4.21 23.47 -9.26
N SER A 115 5.32 22.82 -9.64
CA SER A 115 5.38 21.90 -10.78
C SER A 115 4.96 20.47 -10.43
N THR A 116 4.67 20.16 -9.16
CA THR A 116 4.27 18.82 -8.69
C THR A 116 2.91 18.44 -9.24
N GLN A 117 2.81 17.23 -9.79
CA GLN A 117 1.57 16.69 -10.37
C GLN A 117 0.99 15.53 -9.57
N MET A 118 1.75 14.98 -8.63
CA MET A 118 1.29 13.94 -7.71
C MET A 118 2.09 13.97 -6.42
N ILE A 119 1.42 13.74 -5.31
CA ILE A 119 2.02 13.56 -3.98
C ILE A 119 1.87 12.09 -3.56
N ILE A 120 2.95 11.49 -3.06
CA ILE A 120 2.92 10.18 -2.40
C ILE A 120 3.45 10.38 -0.98
N GLY A 121 2.79 9.80 0.04
CA GLY A 121 3.20 10.04 1.42
C GLY A 121 3.08 8.83 2.33
N TYR A 122 4.19 8.54 3.02
CA TYR A 122 4.22 7.77 4.26
C TYR A 122 4.22 8.75 5.43
N VAL A 123 3.06 8.95 6.07
CA VAL A 123 2.81 10.15 6.88
C VAL A 123 2.14 9.83 8.22
N ASN A 124 2.27 10.74 9.18
CA ASN A 124 1.45 10.77 10.38
C ASN A 124 0.18 11.62 10.17
N LEU A 125 -0.68 11.69 11.18
CA LEU A 125 -1.97 12.39 11.10
C LEU A 125 -1.84 13.88 10.77
N THR A 126 -0.85 14.58 11.34
CA THR A 126 -0.63 16.02 11.10
C THR A 126 -0.18 16.27 9.66
N GLU A 127 0.76 15.46 9.18
CA GLU A 127 1.26 15.51 7.81
C GLU A 127 0.16 15.13 6.80
N LEU A 128 -0.63 14.09 7.12
CA LEU A 128 -1.78 13.65 6.32
C LEU A 128 -2.73 14.82 6.04
N ARG A 129 -3.13 15.53 7.09
CA ARG A 129 -4.06 16.67 6.98
C ARG A 129 -3.46 17.83 6.18
N LEU A 130 -2.17 18.10 6.37
CA LEU A 130 -1.49 19.16 5.65
C LEU A 130 -1.37 18.83 4.16
N LEU A 131 -0.83 17.67 3.82
CA LEU A 131 -0.67 17.23 2.42
C LEU A 131 -2.00 17.09 1.70
N SER A 132 -3.01 16.56 2.38
CA SER A 132 -4.35 16.42 1.82
C SER A 132 -4.98 17.77 1.48
N ARG A 133 -4.78 18.80 2.34
CA ARG A 133 -5.23 20.16 2.05
C ARG A 133 -4.49 20.77 0.85
N GLU A 134 -3.18 20.62 0.78
CA GLU A 134 -2.37 21.14 -0.32
C GLU A 134 -2.73 20.45 -1.64
N ALA A 135 -2.93 19.12 -1.63
CA ALA A 135 -3.38 18.34 -2.78
C ALA A 135 -4.71 18.88 -3.34
N ARG A 136 -5.68 19.17 -2.44
CA ARG A 136 -6.97 19.75 -2.84
C ARG A 136 -6.82 21.16 -3.43
N VAL A 137 -5.99 22.02 -2.83
CA VAL A 137 -5.79 23.38 -3.30
C VAL A 137 -5.13 23.42 -4.68
N ARG A 138 -4.21 22.49 -4.94
CA ARG A 138 -3.44 22.41 -6.20
C ARG A 138 -4.10 21.52 -7.25
N ASP A 139 -5.21 20.88 -6.90
CA ASP A 139 -5.94 19.92 -7.75
C ASP A 139 -5.06 18.75 -8.26
N ILE A 140 -4.20 18.22 -7.38
CA ILE A 140 -3.31 17.09 -7.65
C ILE A 140 -3.57 15.93 -6.68
N PRO A 141 -3.42 14.66 -7.11
CA PRO A 141 -3.67 13.52 -6.24
C PRO A 141 -2.63 13.40 -5.12
N PHE A 142 -3.10 13.06 -3.92
CA PHE A 142 -2.28 12.67 -2.79
C PHE A 142 -2.54 11.21 -2.44
N ILE A 143 -1.56 10.35 -2.68
CA ILE A 143 -1.59 8.91 -2.40
C ILE A 143 -1.01 8.68 -0.99
N ASN A 144 -1.88 8.44 -0.02
CA ASN A 144 -1.50 8.03 1.33
C ASN A 144 -1.25 6.53 1.37
N VAL A 145 -0.03 6.11 1.64
CA VAL A 145 0.41 4.71 1.51
C VAL A 145 0.33 3.91 2.81
N ASN A 146 0.23 4.56 3.98
CA ASN A 146 0.36 3.89 5.27
C ASN A 146 -0.80 4.13 6.23
N PHE A 147 -1.36 5.35 6.29
CA PHE A 147 -2.31 5.72 7.32
C PHE A 147 -3.70 5.11 7.03
N PRO A 148 -4.21 4.18 7.86
CA PRO A 148 -5.36 3.33 7.53
C PRO A 148 -6.69 3.97 7.92
N ASN A 149 -6.84 5.28 7.79
CA ASN A 149 -8.10 6.00 8.00
C ASN A 149 -8.07 7.38 7.32
N ASP A 150 -9.22 8.04 7.29
CA ASP A 150 -9.40 9.33 6.63
C ASP A 150 -8.82 10.54 7.38
N GLY A 151 -8.40 10.36 8.63
CA GLY A 151 -7.86 11.47 9.45
C GLY A 151 -8.86 12.61 9.70
N GLY A 152 -10.15 12.40 9.46
CA GLY A 152 -11.20 13.40 9.50
C GLY A 152 -11.25 14.30 8.25
N ILE A 153 -10.66 13.86 7.14
CA ILE A 153 -10.66 14.57 5.85
C ILE A 153 -11.95 14.26 5.12
N THR A 154 -12.63 15.29 4.64
CA THR A 154 -13.88 15.21 3.87
C THR A 154 -13.82 16.17 2.69
N ASN A 155 -14.71 15.98 1.71
CA ASN A 155 -14.83 16.85 0.53
C ASN A 155 -13.50 17.03 -0.23
N ASN A 156 -12.75 15.95 -0.44
CA ASN A 156 -11.44 15.99 -1.08
C ASN A 156 -11.26 14.85 -2.08
N SER A 157 -11.61 15.09 -3.32
CA SER A 157 -11.47 14.15 -4.44
C SER A 157 -10.02 13.80 -4.80
N GLN A 158 -9.05 14.56 -4.27
CA GLN A 158 -7.63 14.34 -4.52
C GLN A 158 -6.97 13.45 -3.45
N PHE A 159 -7.66 13.14 -2.35
CA PHE A 159 -7.13 12.32 -1.29
C PHE A 159 -7.42 10.84 -1.53
N VAL A 160 -6.37 10.03 -1.60
CA VAL A 160 -6.43 8.57 -1.87
C VAL A 160 -5.85 7.81 -0.68
N ILE A 161 -6.66 6.94 -0.08
CA ILE A 161 -6.25 6.01 0.97
C ILE A 161 -5.90 4.66 0.32
N LEU A 162 -4.61 4.33 0.27
CA LEU A 162 -4.14 3.08 -0.32
C LEU A 162 -4.19 1.93 0.69
N ASN A 163 -3.86 2.20 1.96
CA ASN A 163 -4.02 1.26 3.07
C ASN A 163 -5.46 1.32 3.58
N SER A 164 -6.30 0.42 3.14
CA SER A 164 -7.75 0.39 3.36
C SER A 164 -8.16 0.66 4.81
N THR A 165 -9.28 1.33 5.00
CA THR A 165 -9.80 1.65 6.33
C THR A 165 -10.32 0.41 7.06
N LEU A 166 -10.38 0.45 8.39
CA LEU A 166 -10.96 -0.63 9.21
C LEU A 166 -12.38 -0.97 8.78
N LYS A 167 -13.19 0.02 8.40
CA LYS A 167 -14.54 -0.20 7.89
C LYS A 167 -14.54 -1.11 6.67
N SER A 168 -13.65 -0.88 5.72
CA SER A 168 -13.51 -1.74 4.53
C SER A 168 -13.09 -3.16 4.89
N HIS A 169 -12.19 -3.33 5.86
CA HIS A 169 -11.81 -4.64 6.38
C HIS A 169 -13.00 -5.37 7.02
N PHE A 170 -13.76 -4.68 7.87
CA PHE A 170 -14.93 -5.28 8.53
C PHE A 170 -16.01 -5.67 7.53
N GLU A 171 -16.29 -4.82 6.53
CA GLU A 171 -17.24 -5.14 5.46
C GLU A 171 -16.78 -6.37 4.66
N ALA A 172 -15.50 -6.46 4.35
CA ALA A 172 -14.95 -7.61 3.62
C ALA A 172 -15.08 -8.90 4.43
N VAL A 173 -14.69 -8.88 5.71
CA VAL A 173 -14.77 -10.06 6.61
C VAL A 173 -16.22 -10.47 6.79
N TYR A 174 -17.13 -9.54 7.06
CA TYR A 174 -18.55 -9.82 7.21
C TYR A 174 -19.13 -10.49 5.96
N LYS A 175 -18.91 -9.89 4.79
CA LYS A 175 -19.39 -10.43 3.50
C LYS A 175 -18.76 -11.79 3.16
N PHE A 176 -17.50 -12.00 3.51
CA PHE A 176 -16.81 -13.27 3.28
C PHE A 176 -17.39 -14.39 4.14
N ILE A 177 -17.62 -14.13 5.44
CA ILE A 177 -18.28 -15.08 6.34
C ILE A 177 -19.72 -15.34 5.86
N GLN A 178 -20.47 -14.30 5.53
CA GLN A 178 -21.86 -14.41 5.06
C GLN A 178 -21.97 -15.26 3.79
N ARG A 179 -21.04 -15.11 2.86
CA ARG A 179 -21.05 -15.88 1.60
C ARG A 179 -20.71 -17.35 1.79
N ASN A 180 -19.78 -17.63 2.70
CA ASN A 180 -19.21 -18.98 2.79
C ASN A 180 -19.75 -19.80 3.97
N TRP A 181 -20.23 -19.17 5.06
CA TRP A 181 -20.58 -19.84 6.31
C TRP A 181 -21.78 -19.22 7.04
N ALA A 182 -22.76 -18.67 6.33
CA ALA A 182 -23.92 -18.00 6.93
C ALA A 182 -24.73 -18.87 7.90
N THR A 183 -24.75 -20.20 7.68
CA THR A 183 -25.49 -21.17 8.50
C THR A 183 -24.63 -21.87 9.56
N SER A 184 -23.37 -21.52 9.67
CA SER A 184 -22.45 -22.08 10.67
C SER A 184 -22.71 -21.49 12.07
N ASN A 185 -22.12 -22.11 13.09
CA ASN A 185 -22.11 -21.54 14.43
C ASN A 185 -21.12 -20.37 14.46
N ILE A 186 -21.62 -19.12 14.53
CA ILE A 186 -20.79 -17.91 14.43
C ILE A 186 -20.67 -17.25 15.80
N LEU A 187 -19.43 -17.12 16.30
CA LEU A 187 -19.11 -16.54 17.57
C LEU A 187 -18.33 -15.23 17.37
N TYR A 188 -18.72 -14.18 18.06
CA TYR A 188 -17.99 -12.91 18.11
C TYR A 188 -17.33 -12.76 19.49
N LEU A 189 -16.01 -12.87 19.52
CA LEU A 189 -15.23 -12.80 20.75
C LEU A 189 -14.64 -11.40 20.91
N LYS A 190 -14.80 -10.81 22.10
CA LYS A 190 -14.17 -9.53 22.44
C LYS A 190 -13.73 -9.48 23.90
N LYS A 191 -12.72 -8.67 24.20
CA LYS A 191 -12.44 -8.22 25.57
C LYS A 191 -13.22 -6.95 25.86
N SER A 192 -13.26 -6.55 27.13
CA SER A 192 -13.81 -5.25 27.53
C SER A 192 -12.88 -4.12 27.07
N GLY A 193 -13.43 -3.05 26.51
CA GLY A 193 -12.68 -1.88 26.08
C GLY A 193 -13.44 -1.01 25.09
N GLY A 194 -13.20 0.31 25.15
CA GLY A 194 -13.88 1.26 24.27
C GLY A 194 -13.53 1.11 22.78
N GLN A 195 -12.35 0.53 22.46
CA GLN A 195 -11.97 0.21 21.09
C GLN A 195 -12.78 -1.00 20.57
N GLU A 196 -12.89 -2.04 21.37
CA GLU A 196 -13.66 -3.25 21.04
C GLU A 196 -15.16 -2.94 20.90
N ASP A 197 -15.69 -2.02 21.72
CA ASP A 197 -17.08 -1.57 21.61
C ASP A 197 -17.33 -0.79 20.30
N ARG A 198 -16.37 0.01 19.83
CA ARG A 198 -16.44 0.67 18.51
C ARG A 198 -16.41 -0.34 17.38
N ILE A 199 -15.50 -1.31 17.41
CA ILE A 199 -15.42 -2.39 16.41
C ILE A 199 -16.74 -3.14 16.35
N LYS A 200 -17.33 -3.49 17.50
CA LYS A 200 -18.64 -4.13 17.55
C LYS A 200 -19.73 -3.27 16.93
N LYS A 201 -19.75 -1.98 17.24
CA LYS A 201 -20.69 -1.03 16.66
C LYS A 201 -20.56 -1.00 15.13
N ASP A 202 -19.34 -0.95 14.61
CA ASP A 202 -19.09 -0.93 13.16
C ASP A 202 -19.63 -2.20 12.49
N PHE A 203 -19.43 -3.39 13.08
CA PHE A 203 -20.04 -4.63 12.58
C PHE A 203 -21.59 -4.58 12.65
N GLY A 204 -22.16 -4.04 13.72
CA GLY A 204 -23.63 -3.86 13.84
C GLY A 204 -24.20 -2.89 12.80
N ASP A 205 -23.45 -1.86 12.42
CA ASP A 205 -23.85 -0.92 11.38
C ASP A 205 -23.76 -1.57 9.97
N ILE A 206 -22.75 -2.45 9.75
CA ILE A 206 -22.66 -3.27 8.52
C ILE A 206 -23.85 -4.23 8.42
N GLU A 207 -24.20 -4.89 9.53
CA GLU A 207 -25.33 -5.82 9.61
C GLU A 207 -26.63 -5.13 9.25
N LYS A 208 -26.94 -3.96 9.82
CA LYS A 208 -28.16 -3.16 9.53
C LYS A 208 -28.25 -2.73 8.07
N ASN A 209 -27.10 -2.49 7.42
CA ASN A 209 -27.02 -2.01 6.05
C ASN A 209 -26.84 -3.13 5.02
N THR A 210 -26.74 -4.40 5.45
CA THR A 210 -26.62 -5.52 4.51
C THR A 210 -27.96 -5.78 3.80
N ARG A 211 -27.88 -6.07 2.49
CA ARG A 211 -29.05 -6.45 1.68
C ARG A 211 -29.39 -7.95 1.78
N TRP A 212 -28.50 -8.73 2.39
CA TRP A 212 -28.66 -10.18 2.53
C TRP A 212 -29.08 -10.53 3.96
N VAL A 213 -29.40 -11.81 4.20
CA VAL A 213 -29.74 -12.30 5.54
C VAL A 213 -28.56 -11.96 6.50
N PRO A 214 -28.85 -11.25 7.60
CA PRO A 214 -27.83 -10.93 8.60
C PRO A 214 -27.20 -12.19 9.21
N LEU A 215 -25.91 -12.09 9.60
CA LEU A 215 -25.25 -13.16 10.32
C LEU A 215 -25.80 -13.28 11.75
N GLN A 216 -26.08 -14.49 12.19
CA GLN A 216 -26.49 -14.75 13.58
C GLN A 216 -25.24 -14.94 14.46
N MET A 217 -24.60 -13.83 14.84
CA MET A 217 -23.39 -13.82 15.65
C MET A 217 -23.71 -13.85 17.14
N LYS A 218 -23.20 -14.87 17.86
CA LYS A 218 -23.28 -14.92 19.33
C LYS A 218 -22.09 -14.16 19.92
N GLU A 219 -22.36 -13.12 20.69
CA GLU A 219 -21.31 -12.35 21.38
C GLU A 219 -20.88 -13.02 22.67
N ILE A 220 -19.57 -13.10 22.87
CA ILE A 220 -18.94 -13.66 24.07
C ILE A 220 -17.87 -12.67 24.54
N GLY A 221 -18.06 -12.15 25.76
CA GLY A 221 -17.01 -11.40 26.45
C GLY A 221 -15.98 -12.36 27.03
N LEU A 222 -14.70 -12.10 26.77
CA LEU A 222 -13.61 -12.87 27.33
C LEU A 222 -12.79 -12.04 28.30
N ASP A 223 -12.29 -12.69 29.33
CA ASP A 223 -11.32 -12.10 30.26
C ASP A 223 -9.96 -11.85 29.59
N ASN A 224 -9.13 -11.08 30.25
CA ASN A 224 -7.74 -10.88 29.89
C ASN A 224 -6.89 -11.11 31.17
N PRO A 225 -6.16 -12.23 31.26
CA PRO A 225 -5.86 -13.23 30.24
C PRO A 225 -7.06 -14.12 29.84
N VAL A 226 -7.01 -14.62 28.58
CA VAL A 226 -8.10 -15.41 27.99
C VAL A 226 -8.26 -16.75 28.66
N ASN A 227 -9.49 -17.06 29.10
CA ASN A 227 -9.85 -18.37 29.65
C ASN A 227 -10.69 -19.16 28.63
N PRO A 228 -10.21 -20.30 28.08
CA PRO A 228 -10.93 -21.08 27.08
C PRO A 228 -12.26 -21.67 27.60
N ALA A 229 -12.42 -21.84 28.90
CA ALA A 229 -13.68 -22.31 29.51
C ALA A 229 -14.86 -21.36 29.22
N GLN A 230 -14.61 -20.08 28.94
CA GLN A 230 -15.65 -19.10 28.58
C GLN A 230 -16.21 -19.31 27.19
N VAL A 231 -15.46 -19.97 26.28
CA VAL A 231 -15.88 -20.23 24.91
C VAL A 231 -16.54 -21.61 24.78
N LEU A 232 -16.10 -22.59 25.55
CA LEU A 232 -16.54 -23.99 25.47
C LEU A 232 -18.05 -24.19 25.40
N PRO A 233 -18.92 -23.53 26.21
CA PRO A 233 -20.38 -23.73 26.18
C PRO A 233 -21.04 -23.34 24.87
N TYR A 234 -20.34 -22.60 24.03
CA TYR A 234 -20.85 -22.05 22.76
C TYR A 234 -20.30 -22.78 21.53
N LEU A 235 -19.31 -23.66 21.71
CA LEU A 235 -18.73 -24.45 20.62
C LEU A 235 -19.60 -25.66 20.31
N ASP A 236 -19.70 -25.98 19.02
CA ASP A 236 -20.38 -27.15 18.49
C ASP A 236 -19.35 -28.12 17.91
N SER A 237 -19.38 -29.38 18.35
CA SER A 237 -18.47 -30.42 17.88
C SER A 237 -18.92 -31.04 16.53
N ASN A 238 -20.19 -30.86 16.16
CA ASN A 238 -20.78 -31.48 14.96
C ASN A 238 -20.82 -30.52 13.77
N THR A 239 -20.69 -29.22 14.01
CA THR A 239 -20.72 -28.20 12.98
C THR A 239 -19.45 -27.33 13.01
N LYS A 240 -19.20 -26.61 11.95
CA LYS A 240 -18.07 -25.71 11.88
C LYS A 240 -18.33 -24.44 12.70
N ASN A 241 -17.39 -24.12 13.59
CA ASN A 241 -17.41 -22.88 14.36
C ASN A 241 -16.65 -21.79 13.59
N ILE A 242 -17.28 -20.67 13.34
CA ILE A 242 -16.68 -19.49 12.76
C ILE A 242 -16.50 -18.46 13.87
N ILE A 243 -15.25 -18.14 14.16
CA ILE A 243 -14.91 -17.29 15.31
C ILE A 243 -14.35 -15.97 14.77
N LEU A 244 -15.02 -14.87 15.05
CA LEU A 244 -14.59 -13.52 14.74
C LEU A 244 -14.08 -12.85 16.01
N VAL A 245 -12.82 -12.42 16.03
CA VAL A 245 -12.18 -11.77 17.19
C VAL A 245 -12.15 -10.26 16.98
N GLY A 246 -12.95 -9.53 17.74
CA GLY A 246 -13.17 -8.10 17.61
C GLY A 246 -12.17 -7.26 18.43
N SER A 247 -10.86 -7.43 18.23
CA SER A 247 -9.83 -6.60 18.88
C SER A 247 -8.62 -6.38 17.95
N LEU A 248 -8.10 -5.13 17.92
CA LEU A 248 -6.87 -4.76 17.22
C LEU A 248 -5.61 -5.05 18.05
N ASP A 249 -5.75 -5.48 19.30
CA ASP A 249 -4.64 -5.83 20.17
C ASP A 249 -4.03 -7.18 19.74
N GLU A 250 -2.81 -7.14 19.22
CA GLU A 250 -2.09 -8.31 18.73
C GLU A 250 -1.80 -9.33 19.84
N ASN A 251 -1.47 -8.86 21.06
CA ASN A 251 -1.21 -9.75 22.18
C ASN A 251 -2.47 -10.48 22.61
N TYR A 252 -3.59 -9.78 22.64
CA TYR A 252 -4.88 -10.40 22.92
C TYR A 252 -5.27 -11.39 21.81
N GLY A 253 -5.10 -11.01 20.54
CA GLY A 253 -5.33 -11.90 19.40
C GLY A 253 -4.50 -13.19 19.47
N ARG A 254 -3.22 -13.08 19.83
CA ARG A 254 -2.32 -14.22 20.05
C ARG A 254 -2.84 -15.11 21.18
N GLN A 255 -3.21 -14.54 22.34
CA GLN A 255 -3.74 -15.31 23.46
C GLN A 255 -5.01 -16.07 23.07
N VAL A 256 -5.97 -15.40 22.39
CA VAL A 256 -7.20 -16.06 21.91
C VAL A 256 -6.86 -17.25 21.00
N CYS A 257 -6.00 -17.04 20.00
CA CYS A 257 -5.61 -18.13 19.09
C CYS A 257 -4.89 -19.27 19.81
N THR A 258 -4.01 -18.99 20.79
CA THR A 258 -3.33 -20.03 21.58
C THR A 258 -4.33 -20.89 22.37
N GLN A 259 -5.34 -20.26 22.98
CA GLN A 259 -6.36 -20.99 23.71
C GLN A 259 -7.29 -21.78 22.78
N LEU A 260 -7.72 -21.19 21.67
CA LEU A 260 -8.56 -21.87 20.68
C LEU A 260 -7.83 -23.07 20.01
N ALA A 261 -6.52 -22.98 19.82
CA ALA A 261 -5.71 -24.06 19.28
C ALA A 261 -5.77 -25.35 20.15
N THR A 262 -5.94 -25.21 21.47
CA THR A 262 -6.14 -26.37 22.38
C THR A 262 -7.47 -27.08 22.13
N LEU A 263 -8.45 -26.42 21.54
CA LEU A 263 -9.83 -26.88 21.35
C LEU A 263 -10.13 -27.33 19.91
N CYS A 264 -9.32 -26.89 18.92
CA CYS A 264 -9.65 -27.05 17.50
C CYS A 264 -9.73 -28.49 17.01
N LYS A 265 -9.08 -29.45 17.70
CA LYS A 265 -9.19 -30.89 17.38
C LYS A 265 -10.55 -31.47 17.72
N THR A 266 -11.17 -31.01 18.78
CA THR A 266 -12.51 -31.46 19.21
C THR A 266 -13.62 -30.63 18.55
N TYR A 267 -13.36 -29.34 18.35
CA TYR A 267 -14.34 -28.40 17.80
C TYR A 267 -13.77 -27.80 16.50
N PRO A 268 -14.17 -28.30 15.32
CA PRO A 268 -13.71 -27.76 14.04
C PRO A 268 -14.00 -26.26 13.94
N MET A 269 -12.95 -25.45 13.72
CA MET A 269 -13.12 -23.99 13.71
C MET A 269 -12.27 -23.27 12.69
N LYS A 270 -12.70 -22.03 12.35
CA LYS A 270 -11.96 -21.04 11.59
C LYS A 270 -11.98 -19.73 12.37
N VAL A 271 -10.82 -19.12 12.55
CA VAL A 271 -10.68 -17.90 13.34
C VAL A 271 -10.39 -16.73 12.42
N PHE A 272 -11.19 -15.68 12.51
CA PHE A 272 -11.04 -14.43 11.78
C PHE A 272 -10.58 -13.33 12.73
N GLY A 273 -9.43 -12.76 12.44
CA GLY A 273 -8.85 -11.66 13.20
C GLY A 273 -8.91 -10.33 12.46
N MET A 274 -8.33 -9.33 13.09
CA MET A 274 -8.23 -7.96 12.56
C MET A 274 -6.99 -7.80 11.67
N PRO A 275 -6.91 -6.72 10.87
CA PRO A 275 -5.76 -6.46 9.98
C PRO A 275 -4.40 -6.44 10.70
N THR A 276 -4.37 -6.06 11.97
CA THR A 276 -3.15 -6.06 12.81
C THR A 276 -2.54 -7.45 12.99
N TRP A 277 -3.29 -8.51 12.73
CA TRP A 277 -2.80 -9.90 12.86
C TRP A 277 -1.75 -10.28 11.82
N ASP A 278 -1.53 -9.45 10.84
CA ASP A 278 -0.40 -9.58 9.92
C ASP A 278 0.94 -9.60 10.68
N GLY A 279 1.07 -8.79 11.73
CA GLY A 279 2.23 -8.72 12.61
C GLY A 279 2.40 -9.91 13.57
N ILE A 280 1.40 -10.82 13.68
CA ILE A 280 1.49 -11.96 14.61
C ILE A 280 2.14 -13.16 13.94
N ASP A 281 3.18 -13.70 14.57
CA ASP A 281 3.75 -14.98 14.15
C ASP A 281 2.86 -16.14 14.65
N PHE A 282 2.22 -16.84 13.71
CA PHE A 282 1.44 -18.05 13.92
C PHE A 282 2.12 -19.29 13.32
N SER A 283 3.43 -19.29 13.16
CA SER A 283 4.18 -20.44 12.62
C SER A 283 4.47 -21.51 13.67
N GLY A 284 4.22 -21.26 14.94
CA GLY A 284 4.46 -22.18 16.04
C GLY A 284 3.65 -23.48 15.92
N PRO A 285 4.17 -24.60 16.48
CA PRO A 285 3.53 -25.92 16.40
C PRO A 285 2.17 -25.96 17.11
N GLU A 286 1.93 -25.06 18.07
CA GLU A 286 0.65 -24.91 18.78
C GLU A 286 -0.51 -24.53 17.86
N TYR A 287 -0.23 -23.89 16.72
CA TYR A 287 -1.27 -23.44 15.78
C TYR A 287 -1.50 -24.41 14.62
N THR A 288 -0.86 -25.59 14.61
CA THR A 288 -0.80 -26.51 13.46
C THR A 288 -2.17 -26.80 12.85
N ASP A 289 -3.19 -27.09 13.64
CA ASP A 289 -4.52 -27.47 13.16
C ASP A 289 -5.52 -26.31 13.15
N LEU A 290 -5.09 -25.10 13.52
CA LEU A 290 -5.95 -23.93 13.58
C LEU A 290 -5.88 -23.11 12.28
N GLU A 291 -7.01 -22.95 11.59
CA GLU A 291 -7.10 -22.07 10.44
C GLU A 291 -7.36 -20.61 10.90
N ILE A 292 -6.38 -19.75 10.71
CA ILE A 292 -6.44 -18.34 11.11
C ILE A 292 -6.51 -17.45 9.86
N TYR A 293 -7.48 -16.53 9.83
CA TYR A 293 -7.73 -15.63 8.72
C TYR A 293 -7.63 -14.17 9.16
N TYR A 294 -7.06 -13.33 8.32
CA TYR A 294 -7.12 -11.87 8.41
C TYR A 294 -7.12 -11.25 7.02
N THR A 295 -7.29 -9.94 6.93
CA THR A 295 -7.33 -9.22 5.65
C THR A 295 -6.21 -8.19 5.56
N THR A 296 -5.63 -8.02 4.36
CA THR A 296 -4.63 -6.99 4.05
C THR A 296 -4.89 -6.40 2.66
N PRO A 297 -4.65 -5.10 2.42
CA PRO A 297 -4.69 -4.54 1.07
C PRO A 297 -3.43 -4.82 0.26
N PHE A 298 -2.38 -5.36 0.88
CA PHE A 298 -1.10 -5.64 0.24
C PHE A 298 -0.72 -7.11 0.43
N TYR A 299 -0.49 -7.78 -0.68
CA TYR A 299 -0.04 -9.17 -0.69
C TYR A 299 1.03 -9.37 -1.76
N SER A 300 2.21 -9.75 -1.33
CA SER A 300 3.32 -10.12 -2.21
C SER A 300 3.40 -11.64 -2.31
N ASN A 301 2.96 -12.21 -3.44
CA ASN A 301 2.95 -13.65 -3.64
C ASN A 301 4.40 -14.18 -3.66
N PRO A 302 4.80 -15.08 -2.73
CA PRO A 302 6.17 -15.62 -2.69
C PRO A 302 6.61 -16.34 -3.97
N ASN A 303 5.67 -16.80 -4.78
CA ASN A 303 5.94 -17.50 -6.06
C ASN A 303 6.07 -16.52 -7.24
N ASP A 304 5.91 -15.23 -7.04
CA ASP A 304 6.10 -14.22 -8.07
C ASP A 304 7.60 -13.99 -8.35
N SER A 305 7.97 -13.94 -9.64
CA SER A 305 9.37 -13.78 -10.06
C SER A 305 9.96 -12.43 -9.64
N LEU A 306 9.16 -11.37 -9.63
CA LEU A 306 9.58 -10.04 -9.19
C LEU A 306 9.76 -10.00 -7.67
N VAL A 307 8.90 -10.66 -6.91
CA VAL A 307 9.07 -10.83 -5.45
C VAL A 307 10.38 -11.57 -5.17
N SER A 308 10.65 -12.66 -5.89
CA SER A 308 11.89 -13.43 -5.77
C SER A 308 13.13 -12.59 -6.13
N PHE A 309 13.04 -11.76 -7.17
CA PHE A 309 14.10 -10.84 -7.56
C PHE A 309 14.40 -9.83 -6.45
N ILE A 310 13.39 -9.18 -5.88
CA ILE A 310 13.57 -8.21 -4.80
C ILE A 310 14.16 -8.88 -3.55
N GLN A 311 13.70 -10.08 -3.21
CA GLN A 311 14.27 -10.87 -2.09
C GLN A 311 15.75 -11.17 -2.30
N GLN A 312 16.14 -11.58 -3.51
CA GLN A 312 17.53 -11.88 -3.83
C GLN A 312 18.41 -10.61 -3.84
N TYR A 313 17.87 -9.48 -4.34
CA TYR A 313 18.53 -8.19 -4.29
C TYR A 313 18.83 -7.77 -2.84
N PHE A 314 17.83 -7.84 -1.96
CA PHE A 314 17.97 -7.49 -0.54
C PHE A 314 18.96 -8.42 0.18
N LYS A 315 18.87 -9.72 -0.08
CA LYS A 315 19.82 -10.70 0.48
C LYS A 315 21.26 -10.38 0.09
N ASN A 316 21.51 -10.04 -1.17
CA ASN A 316 22.86 -9.79 -1.68
C ASN A 316 23.39 -8.41 -1.27
N ARG A 317 22.52 -7.40 -1.18
CA ARG A 317 22.92 -6.00 -0.94
C ARG A 317 22.93 -5.64 0.54
N PHE A 318 21.95 -6.10 1.30
CA PHE A 318 21.70 -5.71 2.68
C PHE A 318 21.82 -6.87 3.68
N TYR A 319 22.06 -8.10 3.21
CA TYR A 319 22.10 -9.30 4.05
C TYR A 319 20.83 -9.49 4.89
N SER A 320 19.69 -9.01 4.39
CA SER A 320 18.40 -9.00 5.07
C SER A 320 17.28 -9.47 4.16
N ARG A 321 16.07 -9.61 4.72
CA ARG A 321 14.83 -9.82 3.96
C ARG A 321 14.11 -8.49 3.80
N PRO A 322 13.54 -8.20 2.61
CA PRO A 322 12.71 -7.02 2.43
C PRO A 322 11.44 -7.13 3.26
N SER A 323 11.02 -6.05 3.89
CA SER A 323 9.70 -5.96 4.52
C SER A 323 8.61 -5.59 3.50
N ASP A 324 7.37 -5.59 3.95
CA ASP A 324 6.23 -5.15 3.15
C ASP A 324 6.37 -3.70 2.65
N MET A 325 7.12 -2.86 3.37
CA MET A 325 7.35 -1.47 2.97
C MET A 325 8.17 -1.37 1.68
N VAL A 326 9.11 -2.29 1.45
CA VAL A 326 9.88 -2.34 0.21
C VAL A 326 8.96 -2.63 -0.98
N TYR A 327 8.13 -3.66 -0.87
CA TYR A 327 7.17 -4.00 -1.94
C TYR A 327 6.17 -2.89 -2.17
N ARG A 328 5.68 -2.27 -1.11
CA ARG A 328 4.75 -1.15 -1.16
C ARG A 328 5.37 0.08 -1.84
N GLY A 329 6.62 0.43 -1.50
CA GLY A 329 7.36 1.51 -2.15
C GLY A 329 7.55 1.26 -3.64
N TYR A 330 8.02 0.05 -4.00
CA TYR A 330 8.21 -0.37 -5.38
C TYR A 330 6.91 -0.28 -6.19
N GLU A 331 5.85 -0.92 -5.71
CA GLU A 331 4.58 -1.00 -6.40
C GLU A 331 3.89 0.36 -6.55
N THR A 332 3.87 1.16 -5.48
CA THR A 332 3.21 2.48 -5.49
C THR A 332 3.85 3.39 -6.53
N ILE A 333 5.18 3.45 -6.57
CA ILE A 333 5.90 4.30 -7.51
C ILE A 333 5.71 3.84 -8.95
N LEU A 334 5.82 2.53 -9.21
CA LEU A 334 5.62 1.99 -10.56
C LEU A 334 4.18 2.18 -11.04
N HIS A 335 3.20 1.77 -10.25
CA HIS A 335 1.79 1.84 -10.63
C HIS A 335 1.35 3.28 -10.91
N PHE A 336 1.48 4.16 -9.92
CA PHE A 336 0.99 5.54 -10.06
C PHE A 336 1.89 6.40 -10.95
N GLY A 337 3.20 6.12 -11.01
CA GLY A 337 4.11 6.78 -11.93
C GLY A 337 3.78 6.47 -13.39
N GLN A 338 3.59 5.20 -13.73
CA GLN A 338 3.19 4.80 -15.09
C GLN A 338 1.79 5.33 -15.43
N LEU A 339 0.87 5.33 -14.46
CA LEU A 339 -0.47 5.86 -14.64
C LEU A 339 -0.45 7.38 -14.91
N LEU A 340 0.40 8.13 -14.19
CA LEU A 340 0.59 9.57 -14.38
C LEU A 340 1.08 9.89 -15.80
N VAL A 341 2.09 9.13 -16.28
CA VAL A 341 2.63 9.30 -17.63
C VAL A 341 1.60 8.93 -18.70
N ALA A 342 0.90 7.82 -18.53
CA ALA A 342 -0.14 7.36 -19.48
C ALA A 342 -1.30 8.36 -19.61
N ASN A 343 -1.58 9.12 -18.55
CA ASN A 343 -2.62 10.14 -18.49
C ASN A 343 -2.07 11.57 -18.66
N GLN A 344 -0.88 11.72 -19.22
CA GLN A 344 -0.26 13.02 -19.58
C GLN A 344 -0.18 13.99 -18.39
N GLY A 345 0.16 13.47 -17.19
CA GLY A 345 0.33 14.26 -15.97
C GLY A 345 -0.95 14.58 -15.21
N LYS A 346 -2.11 14.07 -15.60
CA LYS A 346 -3.41 14.31 -14.97
C LYS A 346 -4.07 13.00 -14.58
N LEU A 347 -4.32 12.80 -13.28
CA LEU A 347 -4.97 11.58 -12.77
C LEU A 347 -6.44 11.78 -12.38
N ASN A 348 -6.99 12.98 -12.54
CA ASN A 348 -8.40 13.27 -12.23
C ASN A 348 -9.32 12.36 -13.08
N GLY A 349 -10.08 11.49 -12.41
CA GLY A 349 -10.94 10.49 -13.05
C GLY A 349 -10.25 9.19 -13.48
N SER A 350 -8.93 9.16 -13.56
CA SER A 350 -8.15 7.98 -14.01
C SER A 350 -7.44 7.24 -12.89
N ILE A 351 -7.43 7.76 -11.66
CA ILE A 351 -6.69 7.22 -10.52
C ILE A 351 -7.05 5.77 -10.16
N GLY A 352 -8.26 5.33 -10.51
CA GLY A 352 -8.75 3.96 -10.30
C GLY A 352 -8.51 3.01 -11.47
N GLU A 353 -7.77 3.42 -12.52
CA GLU A 353 -7.46 2.55 -13.64
C GLU A 353 -6.49 1.43 -13.22
N ARG A 354 -6.81 0.18 -13.61
CA ARG A 354 -6.06 -1.02 -13.22
C ARG A 354 -5.03 -1.48 -14.26
N LYS A 355 -4.54 -0.56 -15.10
CA LYS A 355 -3.67 -0.88 -16.26
C LYS A 355 -2.29 -1.42 -15.87
N PHE A 356 -1.75 -0.96 -14.75
CA PHE A 356 -0.36 -1.21 -14.36
C PHE A 356 -0.27 -2.01 -13.06
N LYS A 357 -0.88 -3.21 -13.05
CA LYS A 357 -0.76 -4.13 -11.93
C LYS A 357 0.68 -4.59 -11.77
N ILE A 358 1.22 -4.47 -10.55
CA ILE A 358 2.51 -5.00 -10.14
C ILE A 358 2.30 -6.25 -9.29
N PHE A 359 2.13 -6.10 -7.97
CA PHE A 359 1.79 -7.22 -7.07
C PHE A 359 0.28 -7.28 -6.80
N ASN A 360 -0.34 -6.12 -6.61
CA ASN A 360 -1.71 -5.98 -6.16
C ASN A 360 -2.61 -5.34 -7.23
N ASP A 361 -3.88 -5.70 -7.21
CA ASP A 361 -4.91 -4.98 -7.95
C ASP A 361 -5.47 -3.89 -7.04
N PHE A 362 -5.11 -2.63 -7.26
CA PHE A 362 -5.76 -1.55 -6.55
C PHE A 362 -7.17 -1.32 -7.10
N ASP A 363 -8.15 -1.31 -6.21
CA ASP A 363 -9.55 -1.03 -6.50
C ASP A 363 -9.95 0.30 -5.86
N ILE A 364 -9.47 1.40 -6.46
CA ILE A 364 -9.68 2.74 -5.94
C ILE A 364 -11.12 3.17 -6.23
N GLN A 365 -11.92 3.34 -5.18
CA GLN A 365 -13.34 3.70 -5.29
C GLN A 365 -13.65 4.97 -4.51
N PRO A 366 -14.67 5.74 -4.96
CA PRO A 366 -15.15 6.92 -4.25
C PRO A 366 -15.83 6.54 -2.93
N VAL A 367 -15.59 7.32 -1.89
CA VAL A 367 -16.22 7.19 -0.58
C VAL A 367 -17.08 8.42 -0.31
N PHE A 368 -18.32 8.17 0.09
CA PHE A 368 -19.32 9.16 0.47
C PHE A 368 -19.72 8.89 1.92
N LEU A 369 -19.35 9.78 2.84
CA LEU A 369 -19.66 9.62 4.27
C LEU A 369 -21.10 10.02 4.59
N ASN A 370 -21.67 10.94 3.79
CA ASN A 370 -23.05 11.38 3.94
C ASN A 370 -23.92 10.89 2.77
N SER A 371 -24.81 9.94 3.03
CA SER A 371 -25.72 9.38 2.03
C SER A 371 -26.83 10.35 1.58
N GLN A 372 -27.17 11.38 2.40
CA GLN A 372 -28.21 12.35 2.08
C GLN A 372 -27.69 13.48 1.17
N ASN A 373 -26.40 13.77 1.24
CA ASN A 373 -25.74 14.73 0.35
C ASN A 373 -24.45 14.10 -0.15
N PRO A 374 -24.48 13.35 -1.25
CA PRO A 374 -23.35 12.55 -1.72
C PRO A 374 -22.26 13.42 -2.37
N THR A 375 -21.54 14.19 -1.55
CA THR A 375 -20.29 14.82 -1.94
C THR A 375 -19.16 13.80 -1.77
N LEU A 376 -18.27 13.71 -2.75
CA LEU A 376 -17.10 12.83 -2.69
C LEU A 376 -16.17 13.28 -1.56
N ASP A 377 -16.02 12.44 -0.54
CA ASP A 377 -15.17 12.76 0.61
C ASP A 377 -13.71 12.41 0.37
N TYR A 378 -13.44 11.24 -0.18
CA TYR A 378 -12.11 10.77 -0.56
C TYR A 378 -12.20 9.53 -1.45
N LEU A 379 -11.06 9.08 -1.94
CA LEU A 379 -10.90 7.82 -2.68
C LEU A 379 -10.23 6.78 -1.78
N GLU A 380 -10.64 5.52 -1.89
CA GLU A 380 -10.09 4.44 -1.07
C GLU A 380 -9.87 3.17 -1.88
N ASN A 381 -8.76 2.49 -1.66
CA ASN A 381 -8.55 1.15 -2.15
C ASN A 381 -9.48 0.16 -1.41
N LYS A 382 -10.43 -0.42 -2.13
CA LYS A 382 -11.40 -1.40 -1.60
C LYS A 382 -10.95 -2.86 -1.81
N LYS A 383 -9.83 -3.07 -2.51
CA LYS A 383 -9.29 -4.43 -2.69
C LYS A 383 -8.63 -4.90 -1.41
N LEU A 384 -9.09 -6.05 -0.94
CA LEU A 384 -8.52 -6.75 0.20
C LEU A 384 -8.26 -8.21 -0.16
N TYR A 385 -7.13 -8.72 0.30
CA TYR A 385 -6.75 -10.12 0.22
C TYR A 385 -7.05 -10.78 1.56
N PHE A 386 -7.68 -11.95 1.52
CA PHE A 386 -7.80 -12.80 2.70
C PHE A 386 -6.55 -13.65 2.81
N ILE A 387 -5.85 -13.52 3.91
CA ILE A 387 -4.69 -14.34 4.24
C ILE A 387 -5.13 -15.42 5.20
N LYS A 388 -4.78 -16.66 4.86
CA LYS A 388 -4.96 -17.83 5.73
C LYS A 388 -3.60 -18.31 6.23
N LYS A 389 -3.47 -18.42 7.54
CA LYS A 389 -2.32 -19.07 8.20
C LYS A 389 -2.79 -20.43 8.72
N VAL A 390 -2.11 -21.49 8.31
CA VAL A 390 -2.38 -22.87 8.73
C VAL A 390 -1.13 -23.72 8.52
N ASN A 391 -0.77 -24.56 9.49
CA ASN A 391 0.39 -25.46 9.43
C ASN A 391 1.69 -24.73 9.07
N GLY A 392 1.91 -23.54 9.62
CA GLY A 392 3.07 -22.69 9.33
C GLY A 392 3.08 -22.06 7.92
N ASN A 393 2.09 -22.34 7.07
CA ASN A 393 1.98 -21.76 5.74
C ASN A 393 1.11 -20.49 5.74
N VAL A 394 1.47 -19.54 4.90
CA VAL A 394 0.73 -18.30 4.65
C VAL A 394 0.27 -18.30 3.20
N VAL A 395 -1.05 -18.31 2.99
CA VAL A 395 -1.65 -18.37 1.65
C VAL A 395 -2.77 -17.33 1.50
N ALA A 396 -2.83 -16.69 0.33
CA ALA A 396 -3.98 -15.87 0.00
C ALA A 396 -5.16 -16.77 -0.41
N VAL A 397 -6.36 -16.45 0.06
CA VAL A 397 -7.62 -17.14 -0.24
C VAL A 397 -8.50 -16.18 -1.02
N TYR A 398 -9.07 -16.63 -2.12
CA TYR A 398 -9.90 -15.81 -3.03
C TYR A 398 -11.38 -16.15 -2.89
#